data_c662ec49ce73f06084c6d9f3e28ddf10
#
_entry.id   c662ec49ce73f06084c6d9f3e28ddf10
#
_cell.length_a   1.000
_cell.length_b   1.000
_cell.length_c   1.000
_cell.angle_alpha   90.00
_cell.angle_beta   90.00
_cell.angle_gamma   90.00
#
_symmetry.space_group_name_H-M   'P 1'
#
loop_
_entity.id
_entity.type
_entity.pdbx_description
1 polymer ?
#
loop_
_entity_poly.entity_id
_entity_poly.type
_entity_poly.pdbx_seq_one_letter_code
_entity_poly.pdbx_strand_id
1 'polypeptide(L)'
;MAVVVALILLLWGIKYAGKGNYFVDNFPVSQTRALKGIFAIYVIFHHLCTYVADYFPSFYAFKSIGFLMVGGFFLVSGYGLMYGQKYKQEYLKSFFKRRLLVILVPYYIIDIFYLI
;
A
#
# COMPACT_ATOMS: atom_id res chain seq x y z
N MET A 1 15.92 -15.98 6.41
CA MET A 1 14.91 -15.96 7.49
C MET A 1 13.92 -14.81 7.32
N ALA A 2 14.34 -13.53 7.33
CA ALA A 2 13.44 -12.38 7.25
C ALA A 2 12.52 -12.39 6.00
N VAL A 3 13.06 -12.74 4.82
CA VAL A 3 12.28 -12.82 3.57
C VAL A 3 11.20 -13.91 3.63
N VAL A 4 11.50 -15.06 4.24
CA VAL A 4 10.53 -16.15 4.40
C VAL A 4 9.39 -15.74 5.32
N VAL A 5 9.69 -15.08 6.44
CA VAL A 5 8.68 -14.55 7.35
C VAL A 5 7.81 -13.50 6.65
N ALA A 6 8.42 -12.62 5.88
CA ALA A 6 7.72 -11.60 5.09
C ALA A 6 6.78 -12.23 4.05
N LEU A 7 7.23 -13.27 3.33
CA LEU A 7 6.39 -14.01 2.39
C LEU A 7 5.22 -14.72 3.09
N ILE A 8 5.46 -15.34 4.25
CA ILE A 8 4.40 -15.98 5.05
C ILE A 8 3.35 -14.95 5.46
N LEU A 9 3.78 -13.77 5.94
CA LEU A 9 2.86 -12.69 6.33
C LEU A 9 2.07 -12.15 5.12
N LEU A 10 2.70 -12.05 3.96
CA LEU A 10 2.07 -11.56 2.73
C LEU A 10 1.06 -12.57 2.17
N LEU A 11 1.35 -13.88 2.31
CA LEU A 11 0.47 -14.96 1.89
C LEU A 11 -0.59 -15.33 2.94
N TRP A 12 -0.48 -14.78 4.14
CA TRP A 12 -1.41 -15.07 5.23
C TRP A 12 -2.83 -14.63 4.90
N GLY A 13 -3.74 -15.57 4.92
CA GLY A 13 -5.14 -15.28 4.65
C GLY A 13 -5.56 -15.30 3.17
N ILE A 14 -4.68 -15.71 2.26
CA ILE A 14 -5.06 -15.95 0.87
C ILE A 14 -6.11 -17.06 0.83
N LYS A 15 -7.27 -16.73 0.25
CA LYS A 15 -8.33 -17.70 -0.03
C LYS A 15 -8.20 -18.14 -1.49
N TYR A 16 -8.04 -19.43 -1.71
CA TYR A 16 -8.00 -20.02 -3.03
C TYR A 16 -9.42 -20.36 -3.50
N ALA A 17 -9.83 -19.85 -4.66
CA ALA A 17 -11.04 -20.30 -5.31
C ALA A 17 -10.77 -21.64 -5.99
N GLY A 18 -11.49 -22.71 -5.60
CA GLY A 18 -11.39 -24.01 -6.25
C GLY A 18 -11.70 -23.93 -7.75
N LYS A 19 -11.27 -24.96 -8.51
CA LYS A 19 -11.46 -25.04 -9.97
C LYS A 19 -12.93 -24.84 -10.35
N GLY A 20 -13.21 -23.82 -11.14
CA GLY A 20 -14.57 -23.46 -11.59
C GLY A 20 -15.33 -22.49 -10.70
N ASN A 21 -14.79 -22.10 -9.55
CA ASN A 21 -15.38 -21.09 -8.67
C ASN A 21 -14.63 -19.76 -8.82
N TYR A 22 -15.37 -18.66 -8.97
CA TYR A 22 -14.82 -17.31 -9.05
C TYR A 22 -15.36 -16.49 -7.89
N PHE A 23 -14.50 -15.63 -7.31
CA PHE A 23 -14.95 -14.64 -6.35
C PHE A 23 -15.76 -13.55 -7.07
N VAL A 24 -16.96 -13.26 -6.60
CA VAL A 24 -17.84 -12.22 -7.16
C VAL A 24 -17.23 -10.83 -7.00
N ASP A 25 -16.47 -10.63 -5.91
CA ASP A 25 -15.73 -9.39 -5.64
C ASP A 25 -14.25 -9.71 -5.44
N ASN A 26 -13.44 -9.40 -6.45
CA ASN A 26 -12.01 -9.71 -6.44
C ASN A 26 -11.21 -8.84 -5.47
N PHE A 27 -11.71 -7.64 -5.13
CA PHE A 27 -11.04 -6.68 -4.24
C PHE A 27 -12.04 -6.00 -3.28
N PRO A 28 -12.61 -6.73 -2.31
CA PRO A 28 -13.48 -6.11 -1.32
C PRO A 28 -12.72 -5.06 -0.50
N VAL A 29 -13.43 -4.03 -0.06
CA VAL A 29 -12.86 -2.87 0.66
C VAL A 29 -12.05 -3.28 1.89
N SER A 30 -12.46 -4.35 2.59
CA SER A 30 -11.73 -4.88 3.75
C SER A 30 -10.37 -5.42 3.38
N GLN A 31 -10.27 -6.18 2.29
CA GLN A 31 -9.00 -6.75 1.80
C GLN A 31 -8.08 -5.66 1.25
N THR A 32 -8.61 -4.68 0.52
CA THR A 32 -7.79 -3.56 0.02
C THR A 32 -7.23 -2.70 1.15
N ARG A 33 -7.94 -2.54 2.27
CA ARG A 33 -7.41 -1.86 3.46
C ARG A 33 -6.28 -2.64 4.11
N ALA A 34 -6.45 -3.95 4.31
CA ALA A 34 -5.42 -4.81 4.87
C ALA A 34 -4.16 -4.81 3.98
N LEU A 35 -4.34 -4.94 2.67
CA LEU A 35 -3.24 -4.93 1.70
C LEU A 35 -2.46 -3.61 1.72
N LYS A 36 -3.15 -2.47 1.79
CA LYS A 36 -2.50 -1.16 1.96
C LYS A 36 -1.74 -1.05 3.27
N GLY A 37 -2.24 -1.61 4.36
CA GLY A 37 -1.53 -1.68 5.64
C GLY A 37 -0.23 -2.47 5.52
N ILE A 38 -0.28 -3.63 4.87
CA ILE A 38 0.91 -4.45 4.60
C ILE A 38 1.92 -3.68 3.75
N PHE A 39 1.50 -3.04 2.66
CA PHE A 39 2.40 -2.23 1.83
C PHE A 39 3.06 -1.10 2.62
N ALA A 40 2.31 -0.41 3.50
CA ALA A 40 2.86 0.64 4.36
C ALA A 40 3.97 0.11 5.26
N ILE A 41 3.77 -1.04 5.91
CA ILE A 41 4.77 -1.68 6.76
C ILE A 41 6.02 -2.01 5.95
N TYR A 42 5.88 -2.56 4.75
CA TYR A 42 7.02 -2.87 3.89
C TYR A 42 7.78 -1.64 3.41
N VAL A 43 7.10 -0.53 3.15
CA VAL A 43 7.74 0.76 2.82
C VAL A 43 8.56 1.27 4.01
N ILE A 44 8.04 1.16 5.24
CA ILE A 44 8.78 1.52 6.46
C ILE A 44 10.02 0.63 6.59
N PHE A 45 9.89 -0.69 6.41
CA PHE A 45 11.02 -1.61 6.41
C PHE A 45 12.04 -1.28 5.33
N HIS A 46 11.60 -0.93 4.12
CA HIS A 46 12.49 -0.50 3.05
C HIS A 46 13.35 0.69 3.46
N HIS A 47 12.74 1.73 4.02
CA HIS A 47 13.48 2.92 4.50
C HIS A 47 14.42 2.57 5.64
N LEU A 48 13.98 1.76 6.61
CA LEU A 48 14.83 1.31 7.70
C LEU A 48 16.03 0.52 7.18
N CYS A 49 15.81 -0.39 6.21
CA CYS A 49 16.87 -1.20 5.62
C CYS A 49 17.92 -0.38 4.86
N THR A 50 17.57 0.81 4.37
CA THR A 50 18.53 1.71 3.73
C THR A 50 19.64 2.12 4.70
N TYR A 51 19.34 2.22 6.00
CA TYR A 51 20.31 2.58 7.03
C TYR A 51 20.99 1.37 7.71
N VAL A 52 20.33 0.22 7.73
CA VAL A 52 20.74 -0.94 8.55
C VAL A 52 21.28 -2.10 7.71
N ALA A 53 21.03 -2.12 6.40
CA ALA A 53 21.40 -3.23 5.52
C ALA A 53 22.92 -3.48 5.46
N ASP A 54 23.73 -2.44 5.61
CA ASP A 54 25.19 -2.55 5.59
C ASP A 54 25.72 -3.31 6.82
N TYR A 55 24.98 -3.31 7.93
CA TYR A 55 25.30 -4.05 9.15
C TYR A 55 24.69 -5.45 9.17
N PHE A 56 23.58 -5.65 8.48
CA PHE A 56 22.83 -6.90 8.47
C PHE A 56 22.46 -7.33 7.05
N PRO A 57 23.27 -8.19 6.40
CA PRO A 57 23.04 -8.64 5.02
C PRO A 57 21.68 -9.27 4.75
N SER A 58 21.04 -9.84 5.78
CA SER A 58 19.71 -10.44 5.67
C SER A 58 18.60 -9.45 5.27
N PHE A 59 18.85 -8.15 5.45
CA PHE A 59 17.90 -7.08 5.11
C PHE A 59 18.07 -6.53 3.70
N TYR A 60 19.12 -6.97 2.97
CA TYR A 60 19.39 -6.50 1.61
C TYR A 60 18.22 -6.71 0.64
N ALA A 61 17.47 -7.81 0.82
CA ALA A 61 16.29 -8.11 0.01
C ALA A 61 15.17 -7.05 0.14
N PHE A 62 15.07 -6.40 1.30
CA PHE A 62 14.06 -5.36 1.54
C PHE A 62 14.44 -4.02 0.90
N LYS A 63 15.72 -3.79 0.61
CA LYS A 63 16.21 -2.56 -0.04
C LYS A 63 15.64 -2.39 -1.45
N SER A 64 15.31 -3.49 -2.14
CA SER A 64 14.77 -3.46 -3.51
C SER A 64 13.24 -3.61 -3.58
N ILE A 65 12.59 -3.97 -2.48
CA ILE A 65 11.14 -4.27 -2.48
C ILE A 65 10.27 -3.02 -2.36
N GLY A 66 10.82 -1.90 -1.88
CA GLY A 66 10.05 -0.69 -1.60
C GLY A 66 9.30 -0.13 -2.80
N PHE A 67 9.95 -0.07 -3.96
CA PHE A 67 9.30 0.43 -5.18
C PHE A 67 8.13 -0.45 -5.63
N LEU A 68 8.22 -1.77 -5.44
CA LEU A 68 7.15 -2.70 -5.75
C LEU A 68 5.94 -2.48 -4.86
N MET A 69 6.15 -2.22 -3.57
CA MET A 69 5.08 -1.93 -2.62
C MET A 69 4.39 -0.60 -2.92
N VAL A 70 5.15 0.42 -3.32
CA VAL A 70 4.59 1.70 -3.79
C VAL A 70 3.77 1.50 -5.07
N GLY A 71 4.26 0.70 -6.01
CA GLY A 71 3.51 0.30 -7.21
C GLY A 71 2.19 -0.40 -6.87
N GLY A 72 2.20 -1.32 -5.90
CA GLY A 72 1.03 -1.97 -5.36
C GLY A 72 0.03 -0.98 -4.74
N PHE A 73 0.51 0.02 -4.02
CA PHE A 73 -0.32 1.11 -3.50
C PHE A 73 -1.06 1.86 -4.61
N PHE A 74 -0.35 2.22 -5.69
CA PHE A 74 -0.96 2.91 -6.83
C PHE A 74 -1.99 2.03 -7.53
N LEU A 75 -1.69 0.75 -7.73
CA LEU A 75 -2.60 -0.20 -8.35
C LEU A 75 -3.91 -0.32 -7.56
N VAL A 76 -3.82 -0.59 -6.26
CA VAL A 76 -5.00 -0.74 -5.39
C VAL A 76 -5.77 0.58 -5.26
N SER A 77 -5.06 1.71 -5.24
CA SER A 77 -5.68 3.04 -5.17
C SER A 77 -6.38 3.40 -6.48
N GLY A 78 -5.77 3.10 -7.63
CA GLY A 78 -6.35 3.28 -8.95
C GLY A 78 -7.60 2.42 -9.14
N TYR A 79 -7.55 1.15 -8.75
CA TYR A 79 -8.72 0.27 -8.77
C TYR A 79 -9.88 0.84 -7.93
N GLY A 80 -9.60 1.26 -6.70
CA GLY A 80 -10.61 1.86 -5.83
C GLY A 80 -11.20 3.16 -6.38
N LEU A 81 -10.40 3.95 -7.11
CA LEU A 81 -10.86 5.17 -7.78
C LEU A 81 -11.80 4.84 -8.95
N MET A 82 -11.43 3.91 -9.81
CA MET A 82 -12.25 3.46 -10.95
C MET A 82 -13.56 2.84 -10.47
N TYR A 83 -13.50 2.01 -9.44
CA TYR A 83 -14.68 1.41 -8.84
C TYR A 83 -15.62 2.49 -8.24
N GLY A 84 -15.05 3.46 -7.52
CA GLY A 84 -15.80 4.59 -6.96
C GLY A 84 -16.47 5.43 -8.05
N GLN A 85 -15.78 5.68 -9.16
CA GLN A 85 -16.34 6.44 -10.30
C GLN A 85 -17.48 5.68 -10.99
N LYS A 86 -17.36 4.38 -11.14
CA LYS A 86 -18.37 3.54 -11.81
C LYS A 86 -19.69 3.47 -11.02
N TYR A 87 -19.60 3.41 -9.69
CA TYR A 87 -20.78 3.17 -8.83
C TYR A 87 -21.30 4.41 -8.09
N LYS A 88 -20.56 5.52 -8.09
CA LYS A 88 -20.95 6.77 -7.40
C LYS A 88 -20.83 7.94 -8.37
N GLN A 89 -21.99 8.44 -8.83
CA GLN A 89 -22.01 9.68 -9.59
C GLN A 89 -21.43 10.81 -8.74
N GLU A 90 -20.64 11.69 -9.36
CA GLU A 90 -19.94 12.82 -8.71
C GLU A 90 -18.77 12.46 -7.77
N TYR A 91 -18.28 11.20 -7.79
CA TYR A 91 -17.14 10.81 -6.96
C TYR A 91 -15.89 11.67 -7.20
N LEU A 92 -15.67 12.07 -8.44
CA LEU A 92 -14.53 12.92 -8.82
C LEU A 92 -14.65 14.35 -8.33
N LYS A 93 -15.86 14.93 -8.22
CA LYS A 93 -16.05 16.30 -7.73
C LYS A 93 -15.57 16.48 -6.28
N SER A 94 -15.73 15.46 -5.46
CA SER A 94 -15.26 15.47 -4.08
C SER A 94 -13.86 14.87 -3.87
N PHE A 95 -13.25 14.31 -4.91
CA PHE A 95 -11.96 13.64 -4.85
C PHE A 95 -10.84 14.57 -4.38
N PHE A 96 -10.73 15.76 -5.00
CA PHE A 96 -9.74 16.75 -4.62
C PHE A 96 -9.88 17.16 -3.16
N LYS A 97 -11.09 17.46 -2.72
CA LYS A 97 -11.34 17.90 -1.34
C LYS A 97 -11.11 16.81 -0.31
N ARG A 98 -11.48 15.56 -0.60
CA ARG A 98 -11.42 14.45 0.37
C ARG A 98 -10.10 13.71 0.39
N ARG A 99 -9.33 13.75 -0.68
CA ARG A 99 -8.08 12.99 -0.78
C ARG A 99 -6.85 13.86 -0.92
N LEU A 100 -6.89 14.85 -1.80
CA LEU A 100 -5.72 15.69 -2.05
C LEU A 100 -5.44 16.62 -0.86
N LEU A 101 -6.46 17.33 -0.37
CA LEU A 101 -6.28 18.23 0.78
C LEU A 101 -5.88 17.49 2.06
N VAL A 102 -6.44 16.32 2.32
CA VAL A 102 -6.12 15.51 3.51
C VAL A 102 -4.65 15.07 3.52
N ILE A 103 -4.02 14.94 2.36
CA ILE A 103 -2.60 14.56 2.25
C ILE A 103 -1.72 15.81 2.20
N LEU A 104 -2.10 16.81 1.41
CA LEU A 104 -1.26 18.00 1.19
C LEU A 104 -1.19 18.90 2.42
N VAL A 105 -2.30 19.08 3.14
CA VAL A 105 -2.31 19.97 4.32
C VAL A 105 -1.32 19.51 5.39
N PRO A 106 -1.36 18.26 5.91
CA PRO A 106 -0.38 17.82 6.91
C PRO A 106 1.05 17.79 6.34
N TYR A 107 1.22 17.46 5.05
CA TYR A 107 2.53 17.49 4.41
C TYR A 107 3.14 18.88 4.45
N TYR A 108 2.42 19.91 4.01
CA TYR A 108 2.92 21.31 4.04
C TYR A 108 3.12 21.83 5.47
N ILE A 109 2.28 21.43 6.42
CA ILE A 109 2.46 21.79 7.82
C ILE A 109 3.80 21.26 8.33
N ILE A 110 4.10 19.98 8.08
CA ILE A 110 5.36 19.37 8.50
C ILE A 110 6.55 20.01 7.79
N ASP A 111 6.42 20.30 6.51
CA ASP A 111 7.47 20.92 5.69
C ASP A 111 7.83 22.32 6.20
N ILE A 112 6.82 23.11 6.58
CA ILE A 112 7.01 24.44 7.17
C ILE A 112 7.72 24.31 8.53
N PHE A 113 7.34 23.34 9.37
CA PHE A 113 8.02 23.10 10.65
C PHE A 113 9.48 22.65 10.49
N TYR A 114 9.81 22.00 9.37
CA TYR A 114 11.17 21.53 9.09
C TYR A 114 12.07 22.63 8.53
N LEU A 115 11.46 23.67 7.91
CA LEU A 115 12.16 24.83 7.33
C LEU A 115 12.44 25.95 8.35
N ILE A 116 11.82 25.92 9.53
CA ILE A 116 12.03 26.86 10.62
C ILE A 116 13.02 26.27 11.64
#